data_193b586f92e343292db490ebf65d00ba
#
_entry.id   193b586f92e343292db490ebf65d00ba
#
_cell.length_a   1.000
_cell.length_b   1.000
_cell.length_c   1.000
_cell.angle_alpha   90.00
_cell.angle_beta   90.00
_cell.angle_gamma   90.00
#
_symmetry.space_group_name_H-M   'P 1'
#
loop_
_entity.id
_entity.type
_entity.pdbx_description
1 polymer ?
#
loop_
_entity_poly.entity_id
_entity_poly.type
_entity_poly.pdbx_seq_one_letter_code
_entity_poly.pdbx_strand_id
1 'polypeptide(L)'
;MARSILHMLTPLRHMSPFDVNMAIDAGFETVVTYTGVSLADVVSLTQDSIFSRAPADGTRTGIFIGGKNAEDALDMVDRAKKAFVPPFVNHVFADPAGSFTTGAAMVAQVSRALRQKFNTDLSGKRIVIFGGAGVVAYVAAVIGALQGAQTVLVGHDGEERVSKIAFTMKWRFGIEVGAVDGTTPEDRRLAIRDADVILSAGPAGIPILSADDLKSAPKLLVASDVNAVPPAGIAGIDVNAVDVPLPAGKGVGIGALAVGNVKYQTQRRLFDRMLASDTPLCLDFRDAYTLAVEIAG
;
A
#
# COMPACT_ATOMS: atom_id res chain seq x y z
N MET A 1 27.61 -4.77 21.18
CA MET A 1 26.20 -4.45 20.83
C MET A 1 25.45 -5.75 20.55
N ALA A 2 24.20 -5.87 20.96
CA ALA A 2 23.37 -7.00 20.57
C ALA A 2 23.18 -7.03 19.05
N ARG A 3 23.07 -8.22 18.47
CA ARG A 3 22.77 -8.38 17.04
C ARG A 3 21.38 -7.83 16.68
N SER A 4 21.23 -7.27 15.49
CA SER A 4 19.94 -6.90 14.96
C SER A 4 19.16 -8.15 14.50
N ILE A 5 17.94 -8.34 15.04
CA ILE A 5 17.07 -9.48 14.71
C ILE A 5 15.74 -8.98 14.20
N LEU A 6 15.24 -9.54 13.10
CA LEU A 6 13.89 -9.33 12.62
C LEU A 6 13.08 -10.64 12.69
N HIS A 7 12.03 -10.63 13.49
CA HIS A 7 11.03 -11.68 13.54
C HIS A 7 9.93 -11.37 12.53
N MET A 8 9.79 -12.18 11.48
CA MET A 8 8.81 -11.96 10.41
C MET A 8 7.60 -12.88 10.62
N LEU A 9 6.47 -12.30 10.95
CA LEU A 9 5.21 -13.00 11.22
C LEU A 9 4.30 -12.94 9.99
N THR A 10 3.71 -14.08 9.60
CA THR A 10 2.70 -14.12 8.54
C THR A 10 1.61 -15.14 8.86
N PRO A 11 0.32 -14.83 8.62
CA PRO A 11 -0.76 -15.80 8.72
C PRO A 11 -0.72 -16.82 7.57
N LEU A 12 0.11 -16.60 6.55
CA LEU A 12 0.23 -17.46 5.38
C LEU A 12 1.13 -18.66 5.66
N ARG A 13 1.07 -19.65 4.76
CA ARG A 13 1.93 -20.81 4.79
C ARG A 13 3.42 -20.49 4.54
N HIS A 14 3.70 -19.38 3.86
CA HIS A 14 5.05 -18.95 3.50
C HIS A 14 5.22 -17.45 3.76
N MET A 15 6.40 -17.07 4.25
CA MET A 15 6.84 -15.68 4.21
C MET A 15 7.34 -15.36 2.79
N SER A 16 7.17 -14.12 2.36
CA SER A 16 7.65 -13.64 1.06
C SER A 16 9.19 -13.62 1.02
N PRO A 17 9.83 -14.33 0.08
CA PRO A 17 11.28 -14.24 -0.11
C PRO A 17 11.75 -12.81 -0.45
N PHE A 18 10.90 -12.03 -1.11
CA PHE A 18 11.18 -10.61 -1.40
C PHE A 18 11.39 -9.82 -0.10
N ASP A 19 10.50 -9.96 0.87
CA ASP A 19 10.58 -9.23 2.15
C ASP A 19 11.78 -9.69 2.99
N VAL A 20 12.11 -11.00 2.95
CA VAL A 20 13.30 -11.55 3.59
C VAL A 20 14.57 -10.94 3.00
N ASN A 21 14.70 -10.92 1.67
CA ASN A 21 15.84 -10.32 0.99
C ASN A 21 15.97 -8.84 1.34
N MET A 22 14.87 -8.08 1.27
CA MET A 22 14.86 -6.66 1.61
C MET A 22 15.34 -6.38 3.05
N ALA A 23 14.96 -7.21 4.01
CA ALA A 23 15.40 -7.08 5.39
C ALA A 23 16.91 -7.37 5.57
N ILE A 24 17.41 -8.43 4.93
CA ILE A 24 18.82 -8.79 4.93
C ILE A 24 19.65 -7.69 4.25
N ASP A 25 19.23 -7.24 3.08
CA ASP A 25 19.92 -6.17 2.34
C ASP A 25 19.92 -4.84 3.10
N ALA A 26 18.91 -4.58 3.93
CA ALA A 26 18.86 -3.42 4.82
C ALA A 26 19.86 -3.52 5.98
N GLY A 27 20.34 -4.71 6.31
CA GLY A 27 21.38 -4.92 7.32
C GLY A 27 20.92 -5.60 8.61
N PHE A 28 19.72 -6.23 8.62
CA PHE A 28 19.39 -7.12 9.72
C PHE A 28 20.30 -8.34 9.70
N GLU A 29 21.00 -8.58 10.81
CA GLU A 29 22.00 -9.66 10.93
C GLU A 29 21.35 -11.05 11.02
N THR A 30 20.10 -11.09 11.49
CA THR A 30 19.33 -12.33 11.61
C THR A 30 17.86 -12.06 11.28
N VAL A 31 17.31 -12.88 10.41
CA VAL A 31 15.87 -12.84 10.06
C VAL A 31 15.28 -14.23 10.34
N VAL A 32 14.20 -14.26 11.11
CA VAL A 32 13.50 -15.50 11.49
C VAL A 32 12.05 -15.39 11.07
N THR A 33 11.56 -16.39 10.33
CA THR A 33 10.18 -16.40 9.80
C THR A 33 9.27 -17.31 10.61
N TYR A 34 8.08 -16.82 10.93
CA TYR A 34 6.99 -17.54 11.59
C TYR A 34 5.79 -17.56 10.66
N THR A 35 5.30 -18.73 10.32
CA THR A 35 4.21 -18.94 9.36
C THR A 35 2.99 -19.52 10.03
N GLY A 36 1.79 -19.30 9.45
CA GLY A 36 0.53 -19.74 10.05
C GLY A 36 0.19 -19.00 11.36
N VAL A 37 0.76 -17.82 11.57
CA VAL A 37 0.54 -17.01 12.79
C VAL A 37 -0.88 -16.46 12.79
N SER A 38 -1.65 -16.85 13.80
CA SER A 38 -2.98 -16.28 14.02
C SER A 38 -2.89 -14.94 14.76
N LEU A 39 -3.96 -14.16 14.73
CA LEU A 39 -4.04 -12.92 15.48
C LEU A 39 -3.87 -13.16 17.01
N ALA A 40 -4.27 -14.32 17.51
CA ALA A 40 -4.11 -14.68 18.93
C ALA A 40 -2.64 -14.90 19.32
N ASP A 41 -1.80 -15.38 18.41
CA ASP A 41 -0.38 -15.68 18.68
C ASP A 41 0.48 -14.42 18.77
N VAL A 42 0.03 -13.29 18.21
CA VAL A 42 0.85 -12.06 18.10
C VAL A 42 1.29 -11.55 19.46
N VAL A 43 0.42 -11.62 20.47
CA VAL A 43 0.75 -11.11 21.82
C VAL A 43 1.89 -11.90 22.43
N SER A 44 1.79 -13.24 22.45
CA SER A 44 2.82 -14.11 23.03
C SER A 44 4.16 -13.99 22.29
N LEU A 45 4.14 -14.03 20.94
CA LEU A 45 5.36 -13.87 20.13
C LEU A 45 6.02 -12.51 20.36
N THR A 46 5.22 -11.44 20.50
CA THR A 46 5.76 -10.11 20.82
C THR A 46 6.37 -10.09 22.21
N GLN A 47 5.69 -10.64 23.21
CA GLN A 47 6.19 -10.69 24.60
C GLN A 47 7.48 -11.52 24.70
N ASP A 48 7.55 -12.66 24.05
CA ASP A 48 8.77 -13.47 24.00
C ASP A 48 9.93 -12.67 23.38
N SER A 49 9.68 -11.90 22.34
CA SER A 49 10.71 -11.09 21.69
C SER A 49 11.20 -9.93 22.55
N ILE A 50 10.33 -9.23 23.28
CA ILE A 50 10.72 -8.08 24.11
C ILE A 50 11.37 -8.50 25.43
N PHE A 51 10.92 -9.60 26.07
CA PHE A 51 11.47 -10.07 27.35
C PHE A 51 12.78 -10.86 27.19
N SER A 52 13.11 -11.31 25.98
CA SER A 52 14.35 -12.05 25.72
C SER A 52 15.60 -11.15 25.69
N ARG A 53 15.45 -9.83 25.81
CA ARG A 53 16.54 -8.85 25.73
C ARG A 53 16.48 -7.82 26.85
N ALA A 54 17.64 -7.26 27.19
CA ALA A 54 17.69 -6.09 28.05
C ALA A 54 16.99 -4.90 27.36
N PRO A 55 16.32 -4.02 28.12
CA PRO A 55 15.61 -2.87 27.54
C PRO A 55 16.47 -2.00 26.61
N ALA A 56 17.76 -1.83 26.92
CA ALA A 56 18.70 -1.08 26.07
C ALA A 56 18.96 -1.70 24.68
N ASP A 57 18.66 -2.98 24.52
CA ASP A 57 18.79 -3.72 23.25
C ASP A 57 17.43 -3.96 22.55
N GLY A 58 16.34 -3.46 23.11
CA GLY A 58 14.99 -3.66 22.58
C GLY A 58 14.84 -3.18 21.13
N THR A 59 15.38 -2.00 20.82
CA THR A 59 15.37 -1.42 19.47
C THR A 59 16.31 -2.13 18.48
N ARG A 60 17.11 -3.09 18.93
CA ARG A 60 17.85 -4.01 18.04
C ARG A 60 17.00 -5.21 17.60
N THR A 61 15.73 -5.24 18.00
CA THR A 61 14.77 -6.27 17.62
C THR A 61 13.59 -5.63 16.93
N GLY A 62 13.16 -6.24 15.82
CA GLY A 62 11.97 -5.83 15.09
C GLY A 62 11.01 -7.00 14.85
N ILE A 63 9.75 -6.66 14.67
CA ILE A 63 8.71 -7.55 14.16
C ILE A 63 8.28 -7.01 12.79
N PHE A 64 8.34 -7.84 11.76
CA PHE A 64 7.74 -7.55 10.47
C PHE A 64 6.45 -8.36 10.32
N ILE A 65 5.39 -7.72 9.85
CA ILE A 65 4.08 -8.33 9.64
C ILE A 65 3.80 -8.42 8.15
N GLY A 66 3.83 -9.65 7.63
CA GLY A 66 3.42 -9.99 6.28
C GLY A 66 1.94 -10.36 6.20
N GLY A 67 1.52 -10.94 5.06
CA GLY A 67 0.13 -11.38 4.86
C GLY A 67 -0.42 -10.97 3.51
N LYS A 68 -1.75 -11.05 3.34
CA LYS A 68 -2.47 -10.66 2.11
C LYS A 68 -3.79 -9.92 2.41
N ASN A 69 -3.98 -9.46 3.63
CA ASN A 69 -5.16 -8.71 4.06
C ASN A 69 -4.72 -7.47 4.83
N ALA A 70 -5.28 -6.31 4.51
CA ALA A 70 -4.90 -5.05 5.13
C ALA A 70 -5.37 -4.97 6.58
N GLU A 71 -6.62 -5.34 6.87
CA GLU A 71 -7.20 -5.29 8.21
C GLU A 71 -6.48 -6.25 9.15
N ASP A 72 -6.25 -7.50 8.72
CA ASP A 72 -5.50 -8.48 9.53
C ASP A 72 -4.10 -7.98 9.88
N ALA A 73 -3.39 -7.39 8.90
CA ALA A 73 -2.05 -6.84 9.14
C ALA A 73 -2.07 -5.67 10.13
N LEU A 74 -3.04 -4.77 10.00
CA LEU A 74 -3.22 -3.65 10.94
C LEU A 74 -3.63 -4.13 12.33
N ASP A 75 -4.49 -5.13 12.43
CA ASP A 75 -4.86 -5.74 13.71
C ASP A 75 -3.68 -6.41 14.39
N MET A 76 -2.80 -7.07 13.61
CA MET A 76 -1.56 -7.64 14.13
C MET A 76 -0.61 -6.54 14.65
N VAL A 77 -0.49 -5.40 13.94
CA VAL A 77 0.28 -4.22 14.43
C VAL A 77 -0.29 -3.72 15.75
N ASP A 78 -1.60 -3.54 15.83
CA ASP A 78 -2.27 -3.03 17.03
C ASP A 78 -2.08 -3.98 18.22
N ARG A 79 -2.14 -5.30 17.98
CA ARG A 79 -1.88 -6.31 19.01
C ARG A 79 -0.43 -6.35 19.46
N ALA A 80 0.52 -6.28 18.54
CA ALA A 80 1.95 -6.22 18.85
C ALA A 80 2.25 -4.97 19.69
N LYS A 81 1.72 -3.81 19.29
CA LYS A 81 1.88 -2.56 20.06
C LYS A 81 1.28 -2.64 21.46
N LYS A 82 0.10 -3.25 21.62
CA LYS A 82 -0.55 -3.44 22.92
C LYS A 82 0.17 -4.46 23.82
N ALA A 83 0.99 -5.34 23.25
CA ALA A 83 1.77 -6.33 23.98
C ALA A 83 3.06 -5.74 24.59
N PHE A 84 3.44 -4.51 24.25
CA PHE A 84 4.60 -3.84 24.83
C PHE A 84 4.42 -3.58 26.33
N VAL A 85 5.48 -3.81 27.10
CA VAL A 85 5.54 -3.58 28.55
C VAL A 85 6.75 -2.70 28.83
N PRO A 86 6.62 -1.36 28.73
CA PRO A 86 7.76 -0.46 28.92
C PRO A 86 8.51 -0.73 30.23
N PRO A 87 9.87 -0.77 30.22
CA PRO A 87 10.75 -0.37 29.12
C PRO A 87 11.03 -1.47 28.09
N PHE A 88 10.37 -2.62 28.15
CA PHE A 88 10.51 -3.72 27.20
C PHE A 88 9.66 -3.45 25.96
N VAL A 89 10.31 -3.06 24.87
CA VAL A 89 9.69 -2.67 23.60
C VAL A 89 10.58 -3.09 22.43
N ASN A 90 10.02 -3.16 21.22
CA ASN A 90 10.77 -3.35 19.97
C ASN A 90 10.15 -2.54 18.83
N HIS A 91 10.66 -2.70 17.60
CA HIS A 91 10.04 -2.14 16.40
C HIS A 91 8.97 -3.07 15.85
N VAL A 92 7.95 -2.48 15.20
CA VAL A 92 6.95 -3.20 14.40
C VAL A 92 6.83 -2.52 13.04
N PHE A 93 6.81 -3.30 11.97
CA PHE A 93 6.57 -2.81 10.60
C PHE A 93 5.65 -3.79 9.86
N ALA A 94 4.57 -3.28 9.26
CA ALA A 94 3.67 -4.08 8.44
C ALA A 94 3.75 -3.68 6.97
N ASP A 95 3.93 -4.70 6.10
CA ASP A 95 3.85 -4.55 4.65
C ASP A 95 3.35 -5.86 4.02
N PRO A 96 2.03 -6.18 4.15
CA PRO A 96 1.47 -7.44 3.69
C PRO A 96 1.64 -7.59 2.18
N ALA A 97 2.42 -8.59 1.76
CA ALA A 97 2.80 -8.87 0.36
C ALA A 97 3.42 -7.64 -0.37
N GLY A 98 4.09 -6.76 0.34
CA GLY A 98 4.64 -5.52 -0.22
C GLY A 98 3.57 -4.53 -0.70
N SER A 99 2.32 -4.71 -0.27
CA SER A 99 1.18 -3.94 -0.80
C SER A 99 0.99 -2.60 -0.10
N PHE A 100 1.40 -2.46 1.17
CA PHE A 100 1.36 -1.19 1.88
C PHE A 100 2.30 -0.18 1.23
N THR A 101 3.53 -0.59 0.98
CA THR A 101 4.51 0.24 0.29
C THR A 101 4.16 0.46 -1.18
N THR A 102 3.50 -0.50 -1.87
CA THR A 102 3.03 -0.32 -3.25
C THR A 102 1.90 0.71 -3.34
N GLY A 103 0.87 0.61 -2.49
CA GLY A 103 -0.22 1.58 -2.47
C GLY A 103 0.26 2.99 -2.13
N ALA A 104 1.17 3.10 -1.15
CA ALA A 104 1.81 4.35 -0.78
C ALA A 104 2.61 4.97 -1.95
N ALA A 105 3.44 4.18 -2.63
CA ALA A 105 4.23 4.62 -3.77
C ALA A 105 3.35 5.03 -4.96
N MET A 106 2.25 4.29 -5.21
CA MET A 106 1.30 4.62 -6.27
C MET A 106 0.68 5.99 -6.06
N VAL A 107 0.17 6.27 -4.85
CA VAL A 107 -0.42 7.58 -4.54
C VAL A 107 0.63 8.68 -4.51
N ALA A 108 1.85 8.41 -4.04
CA ALA A 108 2.96 9.37 -4.06
C ALA A 108 3.34 9.78 -5.49
N GLN A 109 3.45 8.84 -6.42
CA GLN A 109 3.72 9.11 -7.83
C GLN A 109 2.60 9.92 -8.49
N VAL A 110 1.34 9.61 -8.18
CA VAL A 110 0.18 10.39 -8.64
C VAL A 110 0.24 11.81 -8.08
N SER A 111 0.50 11.97 -6.79
CA SER A 111 0.64 13.27 -6.15
C SER A 111 1.76 14.11 -6.77
N ARG A 112 2.91 13.49 -7.08
CA ARG A 112 4.01 14.13 -7.82
C ARG A 112 3.54 14.61 -9.21
N ALA A 113 2.88 13.74 -9.99
CA ALA A 113 2.41 14.09 -11.33
C ALA A 113 1.37 15.22 -11.30
N LEU A 114 0.43 15.20 -10.34
CA LEU A 114 -0.53 16.29 -10.14
C LEU A 114 0.17 17.64 -9.89
N ARG A 115 1.16 17.64 -8.99
CA ARG A 115 1.92 18.88 -8.69
C ARG A 115 2.72 19.37 -9.90
N GLN A 116 3.49 18.48 -10.51
CA GLN A 116 4.47 18.86 -11.55
C GLN A 116 3.84 19.15 -12.92
N LYS A 117 2.75 18.45 -13.29
CA LYS A 117 2.13 18.58 -14.61
C LYS A 117 0.88 19.46 -14.61
N PHE A 118 0.16 19.52 -13.50
CA PHE A 118 -1.15 20.18 -13.43
C PHE A 118 -1.23 21.28 -12.39
N ASN A 119 -0.14 21.55 -11.64
CA ASN A 119 -0.07 22.56 -10.57
C ASN A 119 -1.24 22.44 -9.57
N THR A 120 -1.55 21.22 -9.17
CA THR A 120 -2.63 20.89 -8.22
C THR A 120 -2.18 19.74 -7.31
N ASP A 121 -2.98 19.40 -6.31
CA ASP A 121 -2.75 18.29 -5.40
C ASP A 121 -3.95 17.32 -5.37
N LEU A 122 -3.96 16.41 -4.39
CA LEU A 122 -5.03 15.42 -4.22
C LEU A 122 -6.31 15.99 -3.61
N SER A 123 -6.23 17.16 -2.95
CA SER A 123 -7.37 17.73 -2.25
C SER A 123 -8.52 18.05 -3.20
N GLY A 124 -9.72 17.58 -2.87
CA GLY A 124 -10.93 17.75 -3.67
C GLY A 124 -10.96 16.91 -4.97
N LYS A 125 -9.92 16.16 -5.32
CA LYS A 125 -9.90 15.30 -6.51
C LYS A 125 -10.73 14.05 -6.29
N ARG A 126 -11.39 13.59 -7.36
CA ARG A 126 -12.07 12.31 -7.38
C ARG A 126 -11.13 11.21 -7.87
N ILE A 127 -10.81 10.27 -6.98
CA ILE A 127 -9.94 9.12 -7.26
C ILE A 127 -10.81 7.87 -7.40
N VAL A 128 -10.77 7.24 -8.57
CA VAL A 128 -11.47 5.98 -8.84
C VAL A 128 -10.46 4.84 -8.87
N ILE A 129 -10.69 3.80 -8.06
CA ILE A 129 -9.71 2.74 -7.79
C ILE A 129 -10.28 1.39 -8.19
N PHE A 130 -9.74 0.80 -9.24
CA PHE A 130 -10.03 -0.56 -9.67
C PHE A 130 -9.21 -1.59 -8.92
N GLY A 131 -9.74 -2.80 -8.77
CA GLY A 131 -9.17 -3.81 -7.89
C GLY A 131 -9.51 -3.53 -6.42
N GLY A 132 -10.65 -2.89 -6.17
CA GLY A 132 -11.06 -2.30 -4.92
C GLY A 132 -11.07 -3.23 -3.69
N ALA A 133 -11.08 -4.55 -3.90
CA ALA A 133 -10.99 -5.54 -2.82
C ALA A 133 -9.53 -5.92 -2.44
N GLY A 134 -8.53 -5.40 -3.15
CA GLY A 134 -7.11 -5.69 -2.91
C GLY A 134 -6.46 -4.76 -1.88
N VAL A 135 -5.34 -5.20 -1.30
CA VAL A 135 -4.60 -4.43 -0.27
C VAL A 135 -4.03 -3.12 -0.84
N VAL A 136 -3.54 -3.12 -2.08
CA VAL A 136 -3.03 -1.89 -2.73
C VAL A 136 -4.14 -0.87 -2.89
N ALA A 137 -5.32 -1.29 -3.35
CA ALA A 137 -6.48 -0.43 -3.48
C ALA A 137 -6.98 0.11 -2.13
N TYR A 138 -6.99 -0.75 -1.09
CA TYR A 138 -7.30 -0.35 0.29
C TYR A 138 -6.40 0.80 0.74
N VAL A 139 -5.09 0.61 0.64
CA VAL A 139 -4.09 1.62 1.03
C VAL A 139 -4.24 2.91 0.24
N ALA A 140 -4.37 2.80 -1.09
CA ALA A 140 -4.53 3.97 -1.96
C ALA A 140 -5.80 4.76 -1.63
N ALA A 141 -6.92 4.08 -1.31
CA ALA A 141 -8.16 4.73 -0.91
C ALA A 141 -8.03 5.46 0.42
N VAL A 142 -7.43 4.81 1.43
CA VAL A 142 -7.24 5.44 2.75
C VAL A 142 -6.30 6.65 2.64
N ILE A 143 -5.16 6.50 1.97
CA ILE A 143 -4.21 7.62 1.79
C ILE A 143 -4.88 8.75 1.02
N GLY A 144 -5.54 8.47 -0.10
CA GLY A 144 -6.23 9.48 -0.90
C GLY A 144 -7.26 10.28 -0.08
N ALA A 145 -8.09 9.58 0.70
CA ALA A 145 -9.08 10.22 1.57
C ALA A 145 -8.43 11.06 2.68
N LEU A 146 -7.36 10.56 3.30
CA LEU A 146 -6.59 11.32 4.30
C LEU A 146 -5.90 12.57 3.71
N GLN A 147 -5.64 12.59 2.40
CA GLN A 147 -5.13 13.75 1.66
C GLN A 147 -6.26 14.65 1.13
N GLY A 148 -7.51 14.44 1.53
CA GLY A 148 -8.66 15.25 1.16
C GLY A 148 -9.29 14.92 -0.20
N ALA A 149 -8.93 13.81 -0.82
CA ALA A 149 -9.57 13.35 -2.05
C ALA A 149 -10.89 12.61 -1.78
N GLN A 150 -11.78 12.62 -2.78
CA GLN A 150 -12.96 11.79 -2.81
C GLN A 150 -12.62 10.43 -3.44
N THR A 151 -12.36 9.43 -2.63
CA THR A 151 -11.96 8.11 -3.10
C THR A 151 -13.15 7.18 -3.31
N VAL A 152 -13.10 6.38 -4.38
CA VAL A 152 -14.16 5.43 -4.75
C VAL A 152 -13.54 4.10 -5.13
N LEU A 153 -13.94 3.03 -4.47
CA LEU A 153 -13.57 1.66 -4.80
C LEU A 153 -14.53 1.09 -5.85
N VAL A 154 -13.98 0.44 -6.87
CA VAL A 154 -14.75 -0.24 -7.92
C VAL A 154 -14.68 -1.75 -7.70
N GLY A 155 -15.83 -2.39 -7.50
CA GLY A 155 -15.97 -3.83 -7.39
C GLY A 155 -16.09 -4.50 -8.76
N HIS A 156 -15.28 -5.51 -9.03
CA HIS A 156 -15.33 -6.28 -10.28
C HIS A 156 -16.40 -7.38 -10.27
N ASP A 157 -16.89 -7.72 -9.10
CA ASP A 157 -17.93 -8.73 -8.81
C ASP A 157 -19.17 -8.12 -8.13
N GLY A 158 -19.38 -6.81 -8.32
CA GLY A 158 -20.45 -6.04 -7.73
C GLY A 158 -19.98 -5.08 -6.62
N GLU A 159 -20.92 -4.26 -6.14
CA GLU A 159 -20.65 -3.23 -5.15
C GLU A 159 -20.52 -3.78 -3.71
N GLU A 160 -21.19 -4.88 -3.38
CA GLU A 160 -21.37 -5.34 -2.00
C GLU A 160 -20.04 -5.54 -1.25
N ARG A 161 -19.08 -6.19 -1.91
CA ARG A 161 -17.77 -6.48 -1.29
C ARG A 161 -16.97 -5.21 -1.00
N VAL A 162 -16.93 -4.28 -1.94
CA VAL A 162 -16.18 -3.02 -1.79
C VAL A 162 -16.87 -2.07 -0.82
N SER A 163 -18.22 -2.11 -0.71
CA SER A 163 -18.97 -1.39 0.31
C SER A 163 -18.64 -1.84 1.73
N LYS A 164 -18.49 -3.16 1.95
CA LYS A 164 -18.03 -3.68 3.25
C LYS A 164 -16.63 -3.20 3.60
N ILE A 165 -15.73 -3.17 2.62
CA ILE A 165 -14.37 -2.65 2.80
C ILE A 165 -14.37 -1.15 3.10
N ALA A 166 -15.16 -0.36 2.37
CA ALA A 166 -15.33 1.08 2.63
C ALA A 166 -15.87 1.34 4.05
N PHE A 167 -16.80 0.50 4.52
CA PHE A 167 -17.31 0.58 5.89
C PHE A 167 -16.22 0.33 6.95
N THR A 168 -15.32 -0.67 6.74
CA THR A 168 -14.22 -0.91 7.68
C THR A 168 -13.24 0.28 7.72
N MET A 169 -12.96 0.90 6.56
CA MET A 169 -12.13 2.11 6.47
C MET A 169 -12.75 3.28 7.26
N LYS A 170 -14.07 3.49 7.12
CA LYS A 170 -14.78 4.51 7.89
C LYS A 170 -14.65 4.28 9.40
N TRP A 171 -14.87 3.04 9.82
CA TRP A 171 -14.80 2.68 11.23
C TRP A 171 -13.39 2.83 11.80
N ARG A 172 -12.34 2.44 11.04
CA ARG A 172 -10.95 2.44 11.52
C ARG A 172 -10.28 3.81 11.43
N PHE A 173 -10.54 4.56 10.36
CA PHE A 173 -9.84 5.82 10.06
C PHE A 173 -10.73 7.07 10.13
N GLY A 174 -12.04 6.93 10.32
CA GLY A 174 -12.96 8.06 10.33
C GLY A 174 -13.13 8.76 8.98
N ILE A 175 -12.84 8.07 7.87
CA ILE A 175 -12.90 8.60 6.50
C ILE A 175 -14.12 8.07 5.75
N GLU A 176 -14.55 8.81 4.71
CA GLU A 176 -15.58 8.35 3.79
C GLU A 176 -14.92 7.89 2.48
N VAL A 177 -15.26 6.65 2.08
CA VAL A 177 -14.82 6.05 0.82
C VAL A 177 -16.06 5.55 0.10
N GLY A 178 -16.23 5.95 -1.16
CA GLY A 178 -17.33 5.46 -2.00
C GLY A 178 -17.08 4.04 -2.48
N ALA A 179 -18.17 3.36 -2.84
CA ALA A 179 -18.14 2.05 -3.46
C ALA A 179 -19.10 2.04 -4.65
N VAL A 180 -18.70 1.42 -5.75
CA VAL A 180 -19.53 1.30 -6.94
C VAL A 180 -19.31 -0.04 -7.64
N ASP A 181 -20.30 -0.46 -8.41
CA ASP A 181 -20.18 -1.61 -9.31
C ASP A 181 -19.26 -1.29 -10.50
N GLY A 182 -18.47 -2.25 -10.94
CA GLY A 182 -17.62 -2.21 -12.13
C GLY A 182 -17.66 -3.51 -12.93
N THR A 183 -18.72 -4.30 -12.75
CA THR A 183 -18.88 -5.63 -13.36
C THR A 183 -18.91 -5.52 -14.89
N THR A 184 -19.69 -4.62 -15.45
CA THR A 184 -19.80 -4.43 -16.90
C THR A 184 -18.91 -3.30 -17.40
N PRO A 185 -18.58 -3.28 -18.70
CA PRO A 185 -17.89 -2.13 -19.31
C PRO A 185 -18.65 -0.81 -19.11
N GLU A 186 -19.99 -0.85 -19.10
CA GLU A 186 -20.81 0.33 -18.88
C GLU A 186 -20.66 0.88 -17.46
N ASP A 187 -20.70 -0.01 -16.45
CA ASP A 187 -20.48 0.37 -15.06
C ASP A 187 -19.09 1.00 -14.85
N ARG A 188 -18.07 0.44 -15.50
CA ARG A 188 -16.72 1.01 -15.45
C ARG A 188 -16.65 2.40 -16.07
N ARG A 189 -17.29 2.61 -17.25
CA ARG A 189 -17.39 3.94 -17.88
C ARG A 189 -18.13 4.94 -17.00
N LEU A 190 -19.21 4.50 -16.36
CA LEU A 190 -19.97 5.34 -15.43
C LEU A 190 -19.12 5.71 -14.20
N ALA A 191 -18.39 4.75 -13.64
CA ALA A 191 -17.52 4.98 -12.47
C ALA A 191 -16.45 6.06 -12.72
N ILE A 192 -15.85 6.10 -13.94
CA ILE A 192 -14.74 7.02 -14.27
C ILE A 192 -15.19 8.35 -14.85
N ARG A 193 -16.48 8.56 -15.13
CA ARG A 193 -16.98 9.75 -15.86
C ARG A 193 -16.54 11.08 -15.26
N ASP A 194 -16.48 11.17 -13.95
CA ASP A 194 -16.08 12.37 -13.22
C ASP A 194 -14.71 12.22 -12.52
N ALA A 195 -13.94 11.22 -12.88
CA ALA A 195 -12.63 10.96 -12.28
C ALA A 195 -11.59 11.99 -12.70
N ASP A 196 -10.87 12.55 -11.71
CA ASP A 196 -9.63 13.29 -11.91
C ASP A 196 -8.42 12.34 -11.92
N VAL A 197 -8.51 11.24 -11.15
CA VAL A 197 -7.46 10.23 -11.03
C VAL A 197 -8.06 8.84 -11.16
N ILE A 198 -7.39 7.95 -11.90
CA ILE A 198 -7.74 6.53 -12.00
C ILE A 198 -6.56 5.70 -11.53
N LEU A 199 -6.80 4.77 -10.61
CA LEU A 199 -5.81 3.81 -10.13
C LEU A 199 -6.24 2.39 -10.49
N SER A 200 -5.35 1.64 -11.13
CA SER A 200 -5.53 0.22 -11.44
C SER A 200 -4.64 -0.61 -10.53
N ALA A 201 -5.27 -1.30 -9.58
CA ALA A 201 -4.67 -2.26 -8.66
C ALA A 201 -5.30 -3.66 -8.84
N GLY A 202 -5.78 -3.96 -10.02
CA GLY A 202 -6.39 -5.23 -10.38
C GLY A 202 -5.38 -6.37 -10.58
N PRO A 203 -5.86 -7.58 -10.87
CA PRO A 203 -5.01 -8.74 -11.11
C PRO A 203 -4.06 -8.53 -12.30
N ALA A 204 -2.84 -9.07 -12.17
CA ALA A 204 -1.83 -9.00 -13.21
C ALA A 204 -2.30 -9.66 -14.53
N GLY A 205 -2.04 -9.01 -15.66
CA GLY A 205 -2.40 -9.50 -16.99
C GLY A 205 -3.88 -9.39 -17.35
N ILE A 206 -4.69 -8.68 -16.56
CA ILE A 206 -6.11 -8.49 -16.82
C ILE A 206 -6.40 -7.04 -17.24
N PRO A 207 -6.83 -6.79 -18.50
CA PRO A 207 -7.27 -5.47 -18.94
C PRO A 207 -8.52 -5.01 -18.18
N ILE A 208 -8.51 -3.75 -17.72
CA ILE A 208 -9.61 -3.16 -16.96
C ILE A 208 -10.29 -2.06 -17.78
N LEU A 209 -9.49 -1.15 -18.35
CA LEU A 209 -9.97 -0.02 -19.14
C LEU A 209 -9.31 0.01 -20.51
N SER A 210 -10.14 -0.01 -21.56
CA SER A 210 -9.72 0.20 -22.94
C SER A 210 -9.49 1.69 -23.25
N ALA A 211 -8.88 1.99 -24.39
CA ALA A 211 -8.73 3.36 -24.87
C ALA A 211 -10.08 4.05 -25.11
N ASP A 212 -11.12 3.28 -25.50
CA ASP A 212 -12.46 3.81 -25.65
C ASP A 212 -13.13 4.11 -24.31
N ASP A 213 -12.92 3.29 -23.30
CA ASP A 213 -13.43 3.56 -21.96
C ASP A 213 -12.86 4.86 -21.40
N LEU A 214 -11.56 5.15 -21.63
CA LEU A 214 -10.90 6.38 -21.16
C LEU A 214 -11.53 7.66 -21.76
N LYS A 215 -12.18 7.59 -22.94
CA LYS A 215 -12.92 8.73 -23.50
C LYS A 215 -14.10 9.17 -22.63
N SER A 216 -14.58 8.28 -21.73
CA SER A 216 -15.65 8.60 -20.78
C SER A 216 -15.16 9.40 -19.57
N ALA A 217 -13.85 9.66 -19.43
CA ALA A 217 -13.24 10.39 -18.32
C ALA A 217 -12.62 11.73 -18.80
N PRO A 218 -13.43 12.73 -19.22
CA PRO A 218 -12.95 13.97 -19.81
C PRO A 218 -12.12 14.87 -18.87
N LYS A 219 -12.23 14.66 -17.54
CA LYS A 219 -11.52 15.42 -16.50
C LYS A 219 -10.22 14.72 -16.05
N LEU A 220 -9.91 13.54 -16.59
CA LEU A 220 -8.79 12.72 -16.15
C LEU A 220 -7.45 13.46 -16.30
N LEU A 221 -6.76 13.60 -15.17
CA LEU A 221 -5.42 14.21 -15.08
C LEU A 221 -4.34 13.14 -15.01
N VAL A 222 -4.51 12.13 -14.16
CA VAL A 222 -3.51 11.10 -13.95
C VAL A 222 -4.17 9.71 -13.90
N ALA A 223 -3.59 8.75 -14.61
CA ALA A 223 -3.91 7.33 -14.43
C ALA A 223 -2.64 6.57 -14.04
N SER A 224 -2.74 5.68 -13.06
CA SER A 224 -1.63 4.82 -12.65
C SER A 224 -2.03 3.35 -12.67
N ASP A 225 -1.14 2.50 -13.18
CA ASP A 225 -1.35 1.06 -13.29
C ASP A 225 -0.18 0.31 -12.64
N VAL A 226 -0.46 -0.56 -11.66
CA VAL A 226 0.57 -1.40 -11.02
C VAL A 226 0.67 -2.78 -11.66
N ASN A 227 -0.05 -3.03 -12.76
CA ASN A 227 0.07 -4.28 -13.50
C ASN A 227 1.39 -4.33 -14.29
N ALA A 228 2.31 -5.18 -13.84
CA ALA A 228 3.60 -5.39 -14.48
C ALA A 228 3.61 -6.52 -15.53
N VAL A 229 2.48 -7.22 -15.71
CA VAL A 229 2.34 -8.34 -16.65
C VAL A 229 1.43 -7.95 -17.81
N PRO A 230 1.90 -8.01 -19.07
CA PRO A 230 1.05 -7.74 -20.22
C PRO A 230 -0.15 -8.70 -20.32
N PRO A 231 -1.31 -8.20 -20.81
CA PRO A 231 -1.60 -6.83 -21.19
C PRO A 231 -1.77 -5.89 -20.00
N ALA A 232 -1.54 -4.59 -20.20
CA ALA A 232 -1.73 -3.57 -19.17
C ALA A 232 -3.19 -3.50 -18.68
N GLY A 233 -3.39 -3.13 -17.43
CA GLY A 233 -4.72 -2.93 -16.86
C GLY A 233 -5.41 -1.70 -17.46
N ILE A 234 -4.67 -0.63 -17.73
CA ILE A 234 -5.16 0.57 -18.41
C ILE A 234 -4.48 0.71 -19.77
N ALA A 235 -5.27 0.77 -20.83
CA ALA A 235 -4.76 0.90 -22.19
C ALA A 235 -3.91 2.17 -22.36
N GLY A 236 -2.75 2.01 -23.03
CA GLY A 236 -1.80 3.10 -23.29
C GLY A 236 -0.82 3.39 -22.15
N ILE A 237 -0.87 2.67 -21.04
CA ILE A 237 0.13 2.76 -19.97
C ILE A 237 1.08 1.58 -20.09
N ASP A 238 2.28 1.82 -20.63
CA ASP A 238 3.37 0.86 -20.63
C ASP A 238 3.92 0.66 -19.22
N VAL A 239 4.51 -0.50 -18.95
CA VAL A 239 5.09 -0.84 -17.64
C VAL A 239 6.16 0.15 -17.18
N ASN A 240 6.89 0.76 -18.13
CA ASN A 240 7.93 1.77 -17.88
C ASN A 240 7.40 3.22 -17.91
N ALA A 241 6.10 3.43 -18.13
CA ALA A 241 5.53 4.75 -18.33
C ALA A 241 5.81 5.69 -17.14
N VAL A 242 6.32 6.88 -17.42
CA VAL A 242 6.47 7.98 -16.47
C VAL A 242 5.86 9.22 -17.12
N ASP A 243 4.69 9.63 -16.65
CA ASP A 243 3.95 10.81 -17.15
C ASP A 243 3.72 10.79 -18.68
N VAL A 244 3.48 9.62 -19.27
CA VAL A 244 3.21 9.50 -20.69
C VAL A 244 1.80 9.99 -21.02
N PRO A 245 1.57 10.65 -22.18
CA PRO A 245 0.22 11.06 -22.58
C PRO A 245 -0.73 9.87 -22.68
N LEU A 246 -1.91 10.00 -22.11
CA LEU A 246 -2.96 8.98 -22.23
C LEU A 246 -3.59 9.01 -23.65
N PRO A 247 -4.18 7.88 -24.11
CA PRO A 247 -4.84 7.80 -25.43
C PRO A 247 -6.03 8.76 -25.58
N ALA A 248 -6.60 9.23 -24.46
CA ALA A 248 -7.73 10.15 -24.45
C ALA A 248 -7.46 11.33 -23.50
N GLY A 249 -7.82 12.53 -23.94
CA GLY A 249 -7.73 13.74 -23.11
C GLY A 249 -6.32 14.31 -22.98
N LYS A 250 -6.08 15.03 -21.86
CA LYS A 250 -4.82 15.71 -21.52
C LYS A 250 -4.08 15.04 -20.37
N GLY A 251 -4.58 13.92 -19.90
CA GLY A 251 -4.02 13.22 -18.75
C GLY A 251 -2.72 12.49 -19.05
N VAL A 252 -2.01 12.12 -18.00
CA VAL A 252 -0.76 11.36 -18.07
C VAL A 252 -0.88 10.00 -17.39
N GLY A 253 -0.11 9.02 -17.89
CA GLY A 253 -0.06 7.65 -17.39
C GLY A 253 1.23 7.35 -16.65
N ILE A 254 1.11 6.56 -15.56
CA ILE A 254 2.22 6.09 -14.72
C ILE A 254 2.15 4.57 -14.65
N GLY A 255 3.22 3.90 -15.07
CA GLY A 255 3.32 2.45 -15.15
C GLY A 255 3.90 1.80 -13.90
N ALA A 256 3.82 0.46 -13.90
CA ALA A 256 4.15 -0.36 -12.76
C ALA A 256 5.59 -0.23 -12.28
N LEU A 257 6.58 -0.06 -13.16
CA LEU A 257 7.99 0.09 -12.76
C LEU A 257 8.28 1.45 -12.14
N ALA A 258 7.60 2.52 -12.57
CA ALA A 258 7.73 3.82 -11.91
C ALA A 258 7.24 3.76 -10.45
N VAL A 259 6.11 3.08 -10.21
CA VAL A 259 5.60 2.81 -8.86
C VAL A 259 6.54 1.86 -8.11
N GLY A 260 6.99 0.77 -8.75
CA GLY A 260 7.84 -0.25 -8.17
C GLY A 260 9.19 0.29 -7.68
N ASN A 261 9.79 1.22 -8.41
CA ASN A 261 11.06 1.86 -8.01
C ASN A 261 10.90 2.67 -6.71
N VAL A 262 9.82 3.44 -6.57
CA VAL A 262 9.52 4.19 -5.34
C VAL A 262 9.19 3.22 -4.20
N LYS A 263 8.38 2.20 -4.47
CA LYS A 263 8.03 1.14 -3.50
C LYS A 263 9.28 0.46 -2.94
N TYR A 264 10.20 0.03 -3.81
CA TYR A 264 11.43 -0.64 -3.41
C TYR A 264 12.26 0.23 -2.45
N GLN A 265 12.50 1.48 -2.83
CA GLN A 265 13.24 2.42 -1.99
C GLN A 265 12.52 2.73 -0.68
N THR A 266 11.20 2.85 -0.71
CA THR A 266 10.37 3.08 0.48
C THR A 266 10.51 1.94 1.48
N GLN A 267 10.31 0.70 1.05
CA GLN A 267 10.43 -0.46 1.93
C GLN A 267 11.84 -0.59 2.51
N ARG A 268 12.88 -0.40 1.67
CA ARG A 268 14.27 -0.42 2.10
C ARG A 268 14.53 0.62 3.19
N ARG A 269 14.16 1.88 2.94
CA ARG A 269 14.38 2.96 3.92
C ARG A 269 13.56 2.81 5.19
N LEU A 270 12.41 2.13 5.17
CA LEU A 270 11.66 1.82 6.40
C LEU A 270 12.43 0.82 7.27
N PHE A 271 13.05 -0.21 6.68
CA PHE A 271 13.96 -1.09 7.41
C PHE A 271 15.20 -0.35 7.93
N ASP A 272 15.80 0.52 7.10
CA ASP A 272 16.94 1.36 7.52
C ASP A 272 16.56 2.24 8.73
N ARG A 273 15.33 2.83 8.74
CA ARG A 273 14.82 3.62 9.88
C ARG A 273 14.68 2.79 11.15
N MET A 274 14.24 1.53 11.05
CA MET A 274 14.18 0.63 12.21
C MET A 274 15.58 0.38 12.78
N LEU A 275 16.57 0.13 11.92
CA LEU A 275 17.96 -0.14 12.35
C LEU A 275 18.66 1.09 12.94
N ALA A 276 18.27 2.29 12.51
CA ALA A 276 18.88 3.55 12.94
C ALA A 276 18.21 4.18 14.17
N SER A 277 17.00 3.71 14.56
CA SER A 277 16.24 4.35 15.63
C SER A 277 16.54 3.74 17.00
N ASP A 278 16.83 4.60 17.96
CA ASP A 278 16.95 4.23 19.38
C ASP A 278 15.60 4.23 20.12
N THR A 279 14.52 4.62 19.43
CA THR A 279 13.15 4.59 19.97
C THR A 279 12.27 3.62 19.18
N PRO A 280 11.33 2.90 19.84
CA PRO A 280 10.48 1.93 19.17
C PRO A 280 9.61 2.60 18.09
N LEU A 281 9.57 2.02 16.91
CA LEU A 281 8.76 2.46 15.78
C LEU A 281 7.65 1.45 15.52
N CYS A 282 6.45 1.93 15.21
CA CYS A 282 5.34 1.12 14.70
C CYS A 282 4.96 1.70 13.33
N LEU A 283 5.42 1.05 12.27
CA LEU A 283 5.37 1.54 10.89
C LEU A 283 4.29 0.80 10.09
N ASP A 284 3.53 1.57 9.32
CA ASP A 284 2.55 1.05 8.36
C ASP A 284 2.54 1.88 7.06
N PHE A 285 1.49 1.73 6.26
CA PHE A 285 1.37 2.43 4.97
C PHE A 285 1.35 3.97 5.10
N ARG A 286 1.02 4.53 6.27
CA ARG A 286 1.02 5.98 6.50
C ARG A 286 2.46 6.51 6.57
N ASP A 287 3.33 5.78 7.25
CA ASP A 287 4.77 6.07 7.28
C ASP A 287 5.40 5.83 5.90
N ALA A 288 4.96 4.75 5.23
CA ALA A 288 5.38 4.45 3.88
C ALA A 288 5.00 5.57 2.90
N TYR A 289 3.81 6.15 3.01
CA TYR A 289 3.39 7.27 2.15
C TYR A 289 4.23 8.52 2.38
N THR A 290 4.45 8.90 3.63
CA THR A 290 5.31 10.05 3.96
C THR A 290 6.68 9.92 3.29
N LEU A 291 7.29 8.75 3.41
CA LEU A 291 8.60 8.49 2.83
C LEU A 291 8.55 8.36 1.29
N ALA A 292 7.49 7.75 0.74
CA ALA A 292 7.32 7.63 -0.69
C ALA A 292 7.16 8.98 -1.40
N VAL A 293 6.52 9.97 -0.76
CA VAL A 293 6.43 11.33 -1.28
C VAL A 293 7.80 11.99 -1.36
N GLU A 294 8.65 11.83 -0.35
CA GLU A 294 10.03 12.34 -0.37
C GLU A 294 10.87 11.69 -1.50
N ILE A 295 10.67 10.40 -1.76
CA ILE A 295 11.38 9.64 -2.79
C ILE A 295 10.89 10.00 -4.18
N ALA A 296 9.59 10.21 -4.35
CA ALA A 296 8.98 10.52 -5.63
C ALA A 296 9.32 11.94 -6.11
N GLY A 297 9.53 12.90 -5.24
CA GLY A 297 9.92 14.30 -5.52
C GLY A 297 8.72 15.25 -5.54
#